data_4bf5f798a9ab256780fd688371e6b829
#
_entry.id   4bf5f798a9ab256780fd688371e6b829
#
_cell.length_a   1.000
_cell.length_b   1.000
_cell.length_c   1.000
_cell.angle_alpha   90.00
_cell.angle_beta   90.00
_cell.angle_gamma   90.00
#
_symmetry.space_group_name_H-M   'P 1'
#
loop_
_entity.id
_entity.type
_entity.pdbx_description
1 polymer ?
#
loop_
_entity_poly.entity_id
_entity_poly.type
_entity_poly.pdbx_seq_one_letter_code
_entity_poly.pdbx_strand_id
1 'polypeptide(L)'
;MNKQIAEIRKKYGEPMLRMAIDHVISVGTNNLKNVNADKVCAQILKETPENSIMTPEFSAELMRCAIELAQVPVGDILKYIQTDMRYDGVTVHPGIIVRFRQNATCHHIMTGVIPADTAEETLEKAVKSVEDALEAYIDKNGSAYAFSFTTAIENAFKDASIEIKDIPVDKTFYL
;
A
#
# COMPACT_ATOMS: atom_id res chain seq x y z
N MET A 1 -5.49 -6.94 15.71
CA MET A 1 -6.18 -7.03 14.38
C MET A 1 -7.61 -6.52 14.49
N ASN A 2 -8.03 -5.67 13.55
CA ASN A 2 -9.43 -5.20 13.50
C ASN A 2 -10.38 -6.37 13.25
N LYS A 3 -11.52 -6.40 14.00
CA LYS A 3 -12.48 -7.51 13.92
C LYS A 3 -13.07 -7.69 12.52
N GLN A 4 -13.38 -6.59 11.83
CA GLN A 4 -13.92 -6.64 10.47
C GLN A 4 -12.90 -7.22 9.48
N ILE A 5 -11.64 -6.82 9.57
CA ILE A 5 -10.56 -7.38 8.72
C ILE A 5 -10.41 -8.88 8.97
N ALA A 6 -10.50 -9.32 10.25
CA ALA A 6 -10.44 -10.74 10.59
C ALA A 6 -11.59 -11.55 9.97
N GLU A 7 -12.80 -11.00 9.96
CA GLU A 7 -13.98 -11.62 9.34
C GLU A 7 -13.82 -11.70 7.82
N ILE A 8 -13.37 -10.62 7.17
CA ILE A 8 -13.07 -10.59 5.72
C ILE A 8 -11.99 -11.63 5.38
N ARG A 9 -10.90 -11.65 6.15
CA ARG A 9 -9.83 -12.64 5.98
C ARG A 9 -10.33 -14.07 6.09
N LYS A 10 -11.19 -14.36 7.07
CA LYS A 10 -11.80 -15.68 7.25
C LYS A 10 -12.71 -16.07 6.09
N LYS A 11 -13.42 -15.11 5.51
CA LYS A 11 -14.37 -15.32 4.42
C LYS A 11 -13.67 -15.55 3.08
N TYR A 12 -12.66 -14.76 2.76
CA TYR A 12 -12.04 -14.73 1.43
C TYR A 12 -10.64 -15.38 1.38
N GLY A 13 -10.01 -15.58 2.52
CA GLY A 13 -8.62 -16.04 2.60
C GLY A 13 -7.61 -14.91 2.50
N GLU A 14 -6.39 -15.19 2.96
CA GLU A 14 -5.28 -14.23 3.00
C GLU A 14 -4.87 -13.70 1.61
N PRO A 15 -4.73 -14.54 0.57
CA PRO A 15 -4.33 -14.06 -0.75
C PRO A 15 -5.33 -13.06 -1.34
N MET A 16 -6.63 -13.35 -1.21
CA MET A 16 -7.69 -12.47 -1.70
C MET A 16 -7.72 -11.16 -0.94
N LEU A 17 -7.57 -11.21 0.39
CA LEU A 17 -7.52 -10.01 1.23
C LEU A 17 -6.35 -9.11 0.83
N ARG A 18 -5.17 -9.67 0.58
CA ARG A 18 -4.00 -8.89 0.11
C ARG A 18 -4.27 -8.16 -1.19
N MET A 19 -4.83 -8.86 -2.18
CA MET A 19 -5.18 -8.26 -3.46
C MET A 19 -6.27 -7.19 -3.31
N ALA A 20 -7.25 -7.42 -2.43
CA ALA A 20 -8.30 -6.45 -2.13
C ALA A 20 -7.74 -5.19 -1.45
N ILE A 21 -6.78 -5.32 -0.56
CA ILE A 21 -6.08 -4.19 0.07
C ILE A 21 -5.38 -3.35 -0.99
N ASP A 22 -4.63 -3.97 -1.90
CA ASP A 22 -3.96 -3.27 -3.00
C ASP A 22 -4.97 -2.51 -3.86
N HIS A 23 -6.09 -3.15 -4.18
CA HIS A 23 -7.15 -2.54 -4.96
C HIS A 23 -7.78 -1.34 -4.23
N VAL A 24 -8.09 -1.47 -2.94
CA VAL A 24 -8.67 -0.40 -2.12
C VAL A 24 -7.71 0.79 -2.01
N ILE A 25 -6.42 0.54 -1.82
CA ILE A 25 -5.41 1.60 -1.74
C ILE A 25 -5.27 2.31 -3.09
N SER A 26 -5.28 1.56 -4.19
CA SER A 26 -5.12 2.12 -5.54
C SER A 26 -6.34 2.91 -6.01
N VAL A 27 -7.54 2.38 -5.78
CA VAL A 27 -8.81 2.99 -6.25
C VAL A 27 -9.34 4.02 -5.26
N GLY A 28 -9.12 3.79 -3.97
CA GLY A 28 -9.57 4.61 -2.87
C GLY A 28 -10.87 4.14 -2.23
N THR A 29 -10.90 4.17 -0.91
CA THR A 29 -12.07 3.75 -0.12
C THR A 29 -13.34 4.53 -0.48
N ASN A 30 -13.22 5.84 -0.72
CA ASN A 30 -14.38 6.69 -1.03
C ASN A 30 -15.05 6.31 -2.35
N ASN A 31 -14.30 5.80 -3.32
CA ASN A 31 -14.85 5.34 -4.60
C ASN A 31 -15.58 4.01 -4.49
N LEU A 32 -15.30 3.22 -3.45
CA LEU A 32 -15.88 1.89 -3.23
C LEU A 32 -16.99 1.88 -2.17
N LYS A 33 -16.99 2.80 -1.20
CA LYS A 33 -17.95 2.82 -0.09
C LYS A 33 -19.44 2.87 -0.49
N ASN A 34 -19.74 3.56 -1.59
CA ASN A 34 -21.11 3.77 -2.05
C ASN A 34 -21.48 2.90 -3.26
N VAL A 35 -20.66 1.91 -3.56
CA VAL A 35 -20.85 1.04 -4.71
C VAL A 35 -21.79 -0.10 -4.35
N ASN A 36 -22.73 -0.39 -5.24
CA ASN A 36 -23.58 -1.56 -5.11
C ASN A 36 -22.80 -2.80 -5.58
N ALA A 37 -22.35 -3.60 -4.63
CA ALA A 37 -21.51 -4.78 -4.88
C ALA A 37 -22.17 -5.77 -5.86
N ASP A 38 -23.47 -6.02 -5.72
CA ASP A 38 -24.17 -7.00 -6.58
C ASP A 38 -24.23 -6.53 -8.04
N LYS A 39 -24.48 -5.24 -8.26
CA LYS A 39 -24.49 -4.66 -9.61
C LYS A 39 -23.11 -4.73 -10.26
N VAL A 40 -22.06 -4.35 -9.53
CA VAL A 40 -20.70 -4.36 -10.07
C VAL A 40 -20.21 -5.78 -10.33
N CYS A 41 -20.45 -6.71 -9.40
CA CYS A 41 -20.10 -8.11 -9.60
C CYS A 41 -20.86 -8.73 -10.79
N ALA A 42 -22.14 -8.45 -10.95
CA ALA A 42 -22.91 -8.92 -12.11
C ALA A 42 -22.37 -8.34 -13.42
N GLN A 43 -21.96 -7.07 -13.42
CA GLN A 43 -21.33 -6.45 -14.59
C GLN A 43 -19.98 -7.09 -14.91
N ILE A 44 -19.13 -7.33 -13.92
CA ILE A 44 -17.84 -8.00 -14.09
C ILE A 44 -18.04 -9.40 -14.69
N LEU A 45 -18.96 -10.19 -14.16
CA LEU A 45 -19.28 -11.53 -14.67
C LEU A 45 -19.73 -11.50 -16.13
N LYS A 46 -20.42 -10.45 -16.56
CA LYS A 46 -20.92 -10.29 -17.92
C LYS A 46 -19.87 -9.79 -18.91
N GLU A 47 -18.99 -8.87 -18.45
CA GLU A 47 -18.09 -8.14 -19.34
C GLU A 47 -16.66 -8.71 -19.36
N THR A 48 -16.26 -9.48 -18.34
CA THR A 48 -14.94 -10.08 -18.31
C THR A 48 -14.90 -11.31 -19.23
N PRO A 49 -13.99 -11.38 -20.21
CA PRO A 49 -13.83 -12.55 -21.06
C PRO A 49 -13.42 -13.79 -20.26
N GLU A 50 -13.97 -14.95 -20.60
CA GLU A 50 -13.64 -16.23 -19.93
C GLU A 50 -12.16 -16.61 -20.01
N ASN A 51 -11.47 -16.16 -21.05
CA ASN A 51 -10.04 -16.41 -21.26
C ASN A 51 -9.14 -15.32 -20.65
N SER A 52 -9.68 -14.46 -19.79
CA SER A 52 -8.89 -13.49 -19.05
C SER A 52 -7.93 -14.18 -18.07
N ILE A 53 -6.80 -13.54 -17.78
CA ILE A 53 -5.82 -14.02 -16.78
C ILE A 53 -6.49 -14.26 -15.42
N MET A 54 -7.40 -13.38 -15.03
CA MET A 54 -8.31 -13.58 -13.90
C MET A 54 -9.67 -14.00 -14.45
N THR A 55 -10.22 -15.09 -13.95
CA THR A 55 -11.57 -15.51 -14.35
C THR A 55 -12.62 -14.47 -13.92
N PRO A 56 -13.77 -14.41 -14.62
CA PRO A 56 -14.86 -13.51 -14.24
C PRO A 56 -15.28 -13.68 -12.77
N GLU A 57 -15.38 -14.92 -12.31
CA GLU A 57 -15.76 -15.25 -10.93
C GLU A 57 -14.74 -14.73 -9.91
N PHE A 58 -13.45 -14.96 -10.17
CA PHE A 58 -12.39 -14.46 -9.29
C PHE A 58 -12.37 -12.93 -9.25
N SER A 59 -12.54 -12.27 -10.40
CA SER A 59 -12.58 -10.82 -10.50
C SER A 59 -13.78 -10.23 -9.75
N ALA A 60 -14.95 -10.88 -9.85
CA ALA A 60 -16.15 -10.48 -9.10
C ALA A 60 -15.99 -10.67 -7.59
N GLU A 61 -15.38 -11.78 -7.17
CA GLU A 61 -15.10 -12.05 -5.76
C GLU A 61 -14.07 -11.07 -5.17
N LEU A 62 -13.01 -10.76 -5.91
CA LEU A 62 -12.03 -9.74 -5.53
C LEU A 62 -12.67 -8.36 -5.34
N MET A 63 -13.53 -7.96 -6.28
CA MET A 63 -14.24 -6.69 -6.18
C MET A 63 -15.18 -6.66 -4.98
N ARG A 64 -15.89 -7.75 -4.69
CA ARG A 64 -16.75 -7.85 -3.51
C ARG A 64 -15.93 -7.73 -2.22
N CYS A 65 -14.81 -8.43 -2.13
CA CYS A 65 -13.88 -8.32 -1.00
C CYS A 65 -13.38 -6.88 -0.83
N ALA A 66 -13.00 -6.21 -1.91
CA ALA A 66 -12.54 -4.83 -1.89
C ALA A 66 -13.63 -3.85 -1.42
N ILE A 67 -14.89 -4.03 -1.85
CA ILE A 67 -16.01 -3.19 -1.41
C ILE A 67 -16.29 -3.39 0.09
N GLU A 68 -16.25 -4.62 0.58
CA GLU A 68 -16.40 -4.90 2.01
C GLU A 68 -15.24 -4.28 2.82
N LEU A 69 -14.01 -4.40 2.32
CA LEU A 69 -12.84 -3.81 2.95
C LEU A 69 -12.86 -2.29 2.97
N ALA A 70 -13.42 -1.65 1.94
CA ALA A 70 -13.56 -0.20 1.87
C ALA A 70 -14.45 0.40 2.97
N GLN A 71 -15.25 -0.41 3.67
CA GLN A 71 -16.01 0.01 4.83
C GLN A 71 -15.16 0.09 6.12
N VAL A 72 -13.98 -0.51 6.10
CA VAL A 72 -13.05 -0.48 7.24
C VAL A 72 -12.32 0.88 7.26
N PRO A 73 -12.10 1.49 8.43
CA PRO A 73 -11.29 2.70 8.52
C PRO A 73 -9.90 2.50 7.93
N VAL A 74 -9.42 3.48 7.16
CA VAL A 74 -8.12 3.41 6.47
C VAL A 74 -6.97 3.14 7.44
N GLY A 75 -6.96 3.82 8.60
CA GLY A 75 -5.94 3.62 9.62
C GLY A 75 -5.88 2.17 10.12
N ASP A 76 -7.02 1.47 10.21
CA ASP A 76 -7.06 0.05 10.60
C ASP A 76 -6.51 -0.86 9.49
N ILE A 77 -6.74 -0.51 8.22
CA ILE A 77 -6.17 -1.23 7.07
C ILE A 77 -4.64 -1.06 7.08
N LEU A 78 -4.14 0.16 7.23
CA LEU A 78 -2.71 0.45 7.29
C LEU A 78 -2.04 -0.27 8.47
N LYS A 79 -2.66 -0.22 9.66
CA LYS A 79 -2.17 -0.95 10.82
C LYS A 79 -2.13 -2.46 10.59
N TYR A 80 -3.12 -3.03 9.92
CA TYR A 80 -3.13 -4.44 9.57
C TYR A 80 -1.98 -4.79 8.62
N ILE A 81 -1.74 -3.97 7.59
CA ILE A 81 -0.61 -4.13 6.67
C ILE A 81 0.71 -4.16 7.43
N GLN A 82 0.92 -3.20 8.33
CA GLN A 82 2.16 -3.09 9.10
C GLN A 82 2.39 -4.26 10.05
N THR A 83 1.35 -4.75 10.72
CA THR A 83 1.49 -5.71 11.81
C THR A 83 1.29 -7.15 11.36
N ASP A 84 0.30 -7.42 10.55
CA ASP A 84 -0.17 -8.78 10.25
C ASP A 84 0.24 -9.28 8.85
N MET A 85 0.48 -8.38 7.90
CA MET A 85 0.90 -8.75 6.55
C MET A 85 2.42 -8.74 6.35
N ARG A 86 3.20 -8.48 7.38
CA ARG A 86 4.65 -8.25 7.26
C ARG A 86 4.92 -7.25 6.14
N TYR A 87 4.23 -6.14 6.22
CA TYR A 87 4.46 -5.03 5.34
C TYR A 87 5.92 -4.60 5.53
N ASP A 88 6.71 -4.74 4.49
CA ASP A 88 8.13 -4.38 4.54
C ASP A 88 8.31 -2.85 4.61
N GLY A 89 7.24 -2.10 4.45
CA GLY A 89 7.17 -0.66 4.64
C GLY A 89 8.26 0.12 3.90
N VAL A 90 8.59 1.25 4.43
CA VAL A 90 9.81 1.98 4.07
C VAL A 90 10.94 1.36 4.87
N THR A 91 11.79 0.56 4.23
CA THR A 91 12.97 -0.01 4.87
C THR A 91 14.17 0.86 4.53
N VAL A 92 14.84 1.32 5.56
CA VAL A 92 16.03 2.14 5.42
C VAL A 92 17.20 1.37 5.98
N HIS A 93 18.18 1.12 5.14
CA HIS A 93 19.43 0.50 5.55
C HIS A 93 20.56 1.53 5.52
N PRO A 94 21.28 1.77 6.63
CA PRO A 94 22.44 2.62 6.62
C PRO A 94 23.43 2.14 5.53
N GLY A 95 23.83 3.06 4.69
CA GLY A 95 24.80 2.81 3.63
C GLY A 95 24.23 2.49 2.25
N ILE A 96 22.94 2.18 2.07
CA ILE A 96 22.54 1.75 0.74
C ILE A 96 21.16 2.24 0.25
N ILE A 97 20.01 2.10 0.96
CA ILE A 97 18.75 2.14 0.22
C ILE A 97 17.57 2.61 1.07
N VAL A 98 16.75 3.45 0.49
CA VAL A 98 15.36 3.59 0.89
C VAL A 98 14.52 2.68 -0.01
N ARG A 99 13.97 1.63 0.55
CA ARG A 99 13.12 0.69 -0.14
C ARG A 99 11.69 0.89 0.34
N PHE A 100 10.82 1.26 -0.58
CA PHE A 100 9.38 1.20 -0.37
C PHE A 100 8.82 -0.04 -1.03
N ARG A 101 8.10 -0.84 -0.27
CA ARG A 101 7.38 -2.00 -0.78
C ARG A 101 5.94 -1.95 -0.31
N GLN A 102 5.04 -1.80 -1.24
CA GLN A 102 3.63 -1.96 -1.02
C GLN A 102 3.20 -3.28 -1.65
N ASN A 103 2.90 -4.28 -0.80
CA ASN A 103 2.33 -5.56 -1.20
C ASN A 103 3.01 -6.20 -2.41
N ALA A 104 4.07 -6.85 -2.38
CA ALA A 104 4.67 -7.70 -3.41
C ALA A 104 4.55 -7.27 -4.91
N THR A 105 3.66 -6.35 -5.24
CA THR A 105 3.32 -5.94 -6.61
C THR A 105 3.84 -4.57 -7.03
N CYS A 106 4.12 -3.68 -6.09
CA CYS A 106 4.65 -2.36 -6.40
C CYS A 106 5.92 -2.10 -5.58
N HIS A 107 7.04 -1.93 -6.27
CA HIS A 107 8.31 -1.57 -5.64
C HIS A 107 8.72 -0.19 -6.10
N HIS A 108 8.81 0.74 -5.17
CA HIS A 108 9.57 1.97 -5.37
C HIS A 108 10.90 1.81 -4.64
N ILE A 109 11.98 1.90 -5.36
CA ILE A 109 13.32 1.91 -4.80
C ILE A 109 13.91 3.29 -5.08
N MET A 110 14.04 4.09 -4.03
CA MET A 110 14.94 5.23 -4.08
C MET A 110 16.33 4.75 -3.66
N THR A 111 17.30 4.96 -4.51
CA THR A 111 18.68 4.69 -4.17
C THR A 111 19.35 5.99 -3.72
N GLY A 112 19.66 6.06 -2.46
CA GLY A 112 20.47 7.11 -1.87
C GLY A 112 21.40 6.51 -0.82
N VAL A 113 22.57 7.07 -0.62
CA VAL A 113 23.45 6.64 0.47
C VAL A 113 23.10 7.42 1.71
N ILE A 114 22.67 6.70 2.74
CA ILE A 114 22.52 7.25 4.08
C ILE A 114 23.85 7.02 4.81
N PRO A 115 24.39 8.02 5.54
CA PRO A 115 25.57 7.84 6.33
C PRO A 115 25.46 6.61 7.24
N ALA A 116 26.50 5.75 7.24
CA ALA A 116 26.50 4.48 7.98
C ALA A 116 26.44 4.67 9.51
N ASP A 117 26.75 5.85 9.99
CA ASP A 117 26.71 6.27 11.40
C ASP A 117 25.37 6.91 11.80
N THR A 118 24.37 6.95 10.90
CA THR A 118 23.05 7.48 11.23
C THR A 118 22.39 6.61 12.30
N ALA A 119 21.94 7.23 13.38
CA ALA A 119 21.32 6.52 14.48
C ALA A 119 19.99 5.84 14.04
N GLU A 120 19.80 4.59 14.41
CA GLU A 120 18.64 3.78 14.07
C GLU A 120 17.31 4.48 14.48
N GLU A 121 17.27 5.04 15.69
CA GLU A 121 16.12 5.80 16.17
C GLU A 121 15.75 7.00 15.27
N THR A 122 16.76 7.65 14.68
CA THR A 122 16.53 8.78 13.74
C THR A 122 15.96 8.27 12.42
N LEU A 123 16.41 7.12 11.94
CA LEU A 123 15.87 6.46 10.76
C LEU A 123 14.41 6.03 10.96
N GLU A 124 14.11 5.41 12.10
CA GLU A 124 12.75 4.99 12.46
C GLU A 124 11.79 6.19 12.51
N LYS A 125 12.21 7.31 13.09
CA LYS A 125 11.40 8.54 13.11
C LYS A 125 11.15 9.08 11.70
N ALA A 126 12.14 9.06 10.83
CA ALA A 126 11.99 9.50 9.45
C ALA A 126 11.04 8.58 8.67
N VAL A 127 11.17 7.26 8.83
CA VAL A 127 10.26 6.28 8.23
C VAL A 127 8.83 6.51 8.70
N LYS A 128 8.63 6.66 10.01
CA LYS A 128 7.32 6.94 10.57
C LYS A 128 6.70 8.23 10.02
N SER A 129 7.49 9.27 9.80
CA SER A 129 7.03 10.51 9.20
C SER A 129 6.51 10.31 7.77
N VAL A 130 7.12 9.42 6.99
CA VAL A 130 6.61 9.04 5.65
C VAL A 130 5.29 8.30 5.73
N GLU A 131 5.18 7.35 6.67
CA GLU A 131 3.96 6.58 6.90
C GLU A 131 2.79 7.47 7.35
N ASP A 132 3.04 8.38 8.28
CA ASP A 132 2.06 9.37 8.77
C ASP A 132 1.61 10.32 7.62
N ALA A 133 2.53 10.71 6.73
CA ALA A 133 2.21 11.51 5.55
C ALA A 133 1.36 10.75 4.53
N LEU A 134 1.61 9.46 4.34
CA LEU A 134 0.79 8.59 3.50
C LEU A 134 -0.62 8.44 4.08
N GLU A 135 -0.73 8.17 5.38
CA GLU A 135 -2.02 8.05 6.06
C GLU A 135 -2.85 9.33 5.92
N ALA A 136 -2.25 10.48 6.24
CA ALA A 136 -2.92 11.78 6.09
C ALA A 136 -3.33 12.07 4.63
N TYR A 137 -2.52 11.65 3.66
CA TYR A 137 -2.86 11.81 2.25
C TYR A 137 -4.06 10.94 1.86
N ILE A 138 -4.10 9.69 2.30
CA ILE A 138 -5.20 8.77 2.04
C ILE A 138 -6.48 9.26 2.69
N ASP A 139 -6.42 9.72 3.94
CA ASP A 139 -7.56 10.28 4.66
C ASP A 139 -8.17 11.48 3.92
N LYS A 140 -7.32 12.34 3.37
CA LYS A 140 -7.75 13.53 2.64
C LYS A 140 -8.29 13.21 1.24
N ASN A 141 -7.64 12.30 0.50
CA ASN A 141 -7.89 12.07 -0.92
C ASN A 141 -8.64 10.77 -1.19
N GLY A 142 -8.84 9.93 -0.18
CA GLY A 142 -9.51 8.64 -0.29
C GLY A 142 -8.68 7.54 -0.97
N SER A 143 -7.46 7.83 -1.42
CA SER A 143 -6.56 6.84 -2.02
C SER A 143 -5.10 7.28 -1.96
N ALA A 144 -4.19 6.33 -2.13
CA ALA A 144 -2.76 6.60 -2.30
C ALA A 144 -2.37 6.99 -3.74
N TYR A 145 -3.33 7.02 -4.65
CA TYR A 145 -3.06 7.39 -6.04
C TYR A 145 -2.47 8.80 -6.11
N ALA A 146 -1.38 8.96 -6.85
CA ALA A 146 -0.59 10.18 -6.95
C ALA A 146 0.14 10.63 -5.66
N PHE A 147 0.20 9.81 -4.60
CA PHE A 147 1.09 10.09 -3.48
C PHE A 147 2.55 9.96 -3.91
N SER A 148 3.33 11.03 -3.69
CA SER A 148 4.75 11.02 -4.05
C SER A 148 5.60 10.52 -2.88
N PHE A 149 5.95 9.23 -2.89
CA PHE A 149 6.86 8.66 -1.90
C PHE A 149 8.23 9.32 -1.94
N THR A 150 8.74 9.65 -3.12
CA THR A 150 10.02 10.36 -3.29
C THR A 150 10.02 11.65 -2.50
N THR A 151 9.03 12.50 -2.73
CA THR A 151 8.91 13.78 -2.02
C THR A 151 8.71 13.60 -0.52
N ALA A 152 7.90 12.62 -0.10
CA ALA A 152 7.68 12.35 1.32
C ALA A 152 8.96 11.88 2.02
N ILE A 153 9.72 11.03 1.37
CA ILE A 153 11.02 10.53 1.88
C ILE A 153 12.02 11.68 1.95
N GLU A 154 12.19 12.46 0.89
CA GLU A 154 13.10 13.60 0.87
C GLU A 154 12.79 14.61 2.00
N ASN A 155 11.52 14.93 2.21
CA ASN A 155 11.10 15.82 3.29
C ASN A 155 11.37 15.21 4.66
N ALA A 156 10.98 13.97 4.90
CA ALA A 156 11.16 13.31 6.18
C ALA A 156 12.64 13.19 6.57
N PHE A 157 13.50 12.88 5.60
CA PHE A 157 14.94 12.76 5.85
C PHE A 157 15.61 14.13 6.04
N LYS A 158 15.18 15.13 5.29
CA LYS A 158 15.63 16.52 5.48
C LYS A 158 15.25 17.03 6.88
N ASP A 159 14.02 16.78 7.31
CA ASP A 159 13.54 17.20 8.64
C ASP A 159 14.26 16.47 9.77
N ALA A 160 14.66 15.23 9.54
CA ALA A 160 15.51 14.45 10.45
C ALA A 160 17.00 14.79 10.36
N SER A 161 17.38 15.76 9.52
CA SER A 161 18.78 16.14 9.26
C SER A 161 19.65 14.98 8.71
N ILE A 162 19.02 14.07 7.98
CA ILE A 162 19.71 12.96 7.31
C ILE A 162 19.99 13.39 5.86
N GLU A 163 21.26 13.46 5.49
CA GLU A 163 21.67 13.76 4.11
C GLU A 163 21.63 12.48 3.27
N ILE A 164 20.76 12.44 2.27
CA ILE A 164 20.76 11.37 1.28
C ILE A 164 21.65 11.80 0.12
N LYS A 165 22.68 11.04 -0.15
CA LYS A 165 23.52 11.26 -1.34
C LYS A 165 22.99 10.40 -2.48
N ASP A 166 22.60 11.03 -3.56
CA ASP A 166 22.12 10.34 -4.75
C ASP A 166 23.19 9.41 -5.33
N ILE A 167 22.80 8.15 -5.51
CA ILE A 167 23.53 7.27 -6.39
C ILE A 167 22.76 7.27 -7.71
N PRO A 168 23.41 7.60 -8.84
CA PRO A 168 22.76 7.55 -10.14
C PRO A 168 22.55 6.09 -10.57
N VAL A 169 21.49 5.47 -10.09
CA VAL A 169 21.09 4.14 -10.53
C VAL A 169 19.60 4.14 -10.80
N ASP A 170 19.26 4.38 -12.03
CA ASP A 170 17.94 4.08 -12.58
C ASP A 170 17.73 2.57 -12.64
N LYS A 171 17.09 1.99 -11.62
CA LYS A 171 16.52 0.65 -11.76
C LYS A 171 15.18 0.59 -11.05
N THR A 172 14.14 0.73 -11.81
CA THR A 172 12.79 0.34 -11.41
C THR A 172 12.66 -1.16 -11.66
N PHE A 173 12.49 -1.95 -10.61
CA PHE A 173 12.19 -3.37 -10.74
C PHE A 173 10.69 -3.55 -10.62
N TYR A 174 10.06 -4.01 -11.68
CA TYR A 174 8.71 -4.57 -11.65
C TYR A 174 8.88 -6.08 -11.43
N LEU A 175 8.28 -6.61 -10.39
CA LEU A 175 8.13 -8.05 -10.21
C LEU A 175 6.73 -8.47 -10.60
#